data_a7c110f908d92825a4e188195bf446df
#
_entry.id   a7c110f908d92825a4e188195bf446df
#
_cell.length_a   1.000
_cell.length_b   1.000
_cell.length_c   1.000
_cell.angle_alpha   90.00
_cell.angle_beta   90.00
_cell.angle_gamma   90.00
#
_symmetry.space_group_name_H-M   'P 1'
#
loop_
_entity.id
_entity.type
_entity.pdbx_description
1 polymer ?
#
loop_
_entity_poly.entity_id
_entity_poly.type
_entity_poly.pdbx_seq_one_letter_code
_entity_poly.pdbx_strand_id
1 'polypeptide(L)'
;MSMRLFPGRVSLRRRPGAQARQALVLGLCCLTGGQAWALNEVALNCSFDNGKGLPWRVVNELTSGTAKGTVLFARPVSLFLNYKPQASQEAHELVIGGNWSGVGYPGPYGTVASDVKGIGYRISVDAQDGVKRVIPVDNQPHALDKRVTSFSGSTTSDYLQELVLTVDPGELPAGDLKVTSVSGSATLNLWAVDRLKGEASIGSVLAVPADNYPTGVCRKPYSLIGPASIGIGGGPPPPPIPKKCKVEVGREINVKLGSVALKNFPRVNDTSTERSFDISLSECAALAKPEIAFRDKYVSAQQADPTILSLKSGGAAGFGIVVKNGLDQQRIRFDGTPYPMRRVGDSADLPLSAAYIRIGAEGELKAGVADRAAEFTFTFP
;
A
#
# COMPACT_ATOMS: atom_id res chain seq x y z
N MET A 1 18.26 27.07 42.90
CA MET A 1 18.22 26.74 44.34
C MET A 1 18.63 25.29 44.44
N SER A 2 19.92 25.06 44.61
CA SER A 2 20.66 24.52 45.77
C SER A 2 20.26 23.09 46.08
N MET A 3 21.01 22.10 45.62
CA MET A 3 22.25 21.53 46.16
C MET A 3 22.08 20.81 47.52
N ARG A 4 22.36 19.50 47.57
CA ARG A 4 23.39 18.92 48.46
C ARG A 4 23.57 17.41 48.28
N LEU A 5 24.81 17.06 47.99
CA LEU A 5 25.50 15.77 48.14
C LEU A 5 25.74 15.45 49.61
N PHE A 6 25.79 14.18 49.99
CA PHE A 6 26.78 13.69 50.97
C PHE A 6 27.07 12.19 50.77
N PRO A 7 28.36 11.76 50.87
CA PRO A 7 28.79 10.38 50.76
C PRO A 7 29.03 9.74 52.14
N GLY A 8 28.86 8.43 52.21
CA GLY A 8 29.18 7.64 53.37
C GLY A 8 30.12 6.48 53.05
N ARG A 9 31.40 6.61 53.40
CA ARG A 9 32.38 5.53 53.52
C ARG A 9 32.27 4.87 54.88
N VAL A 10 32.38 3.54 54.97
CA VAL A 10 32.89 2.79 56.11
C VAL A 10 33.46 1.46 55.57
N SER A 11 34.67 1.31 55.47
CA SER A 11 35.86 0.88 56.22
C SER A 11 35.87 -0.64 56.52
N LEU A 12 36.91 -1.23 55.97
CA LEU A 12 37.42 -2.58 56.22
C LEU A 12 37.75 -2.82 57.69
N ARG A 13 37.45 -3.99 58.19
CA ARG A 13 38.23 -4.61 59.26
C ARG A 13 38.60 -6.05 58.91
N ARG A 14 39.88 -6.28 58.70
CA ARG A 14 40.52 -7.59 58.77
C ARG A 14 40.73 -7.97 60.23
N ARG A 15 40.56 -9.24 60.54
CA ARG A 15 41.39 -9.94 61.54
C ARG A 15 41.49 -11.42 61.19
N PRO A 16 42.65 -12.00 61.55
CA PRO A 16 43.13 -13.29 61.03
C PRO A 16 42.99 -14.43 62.01
N GLY A 17 43.18 -15.63 61.53
CA GLY A 17 43.75 -16.73 62.31
C GLY A 17 42.97 -18.02 62.40
N ALA A 18 43.61 -19.01 61.99
CA ALA A 18 43.75 -20.38 62.52
C ALA A 18 43.25 -21.54 61.65
N GLN A 19 44.21 -22.15 61.04
CA GLN A 19 44.54 -23.58 61.01
C GLN A 19 43.48 -24.63 60.63
N ALA A 20 43.76 -25.22 59.51
CA ALA A 20 43.81 -26.65 59.16
C ALA A 20 42.86 -27.64 59.87
N ARG A 21 41.95 -28.20 59.07
CA ARG A 21 41.68 -29.65 59.10
C ARG A 21 41.24 -30.07 57.68
N GLN A 22 42.07 -30.94 57.12
CA GLN A 22 41.71 -31.69 55.92
C GLN A 22 40.47 -32.55 56.18
N ALA A 23 39.39 -32.27 55.49
CA ALA A 23 38.31 -33.23 55.31
C ALA A 23 38.16 -33.39 53.80
N LEU A 24 38.56 -34.59 53.38
CA LEU A 24 38.33 -35.12 52.03
C LEU A 24 36.80 -35.30 51.88
N VAL A 25 36.11 -34.31 51.27
CA VAL A 25 34.76 -34.46 50.83
C VAL A 25 34.82 -34.65 49.32
N LEU A 26 34.59 -35.85 48.90
CA LEU A 26 34.25 -36.17 47.52
C LEU A 26 33.07 -35.26 47.11
N GLY A 27 33.41 -34.16 46.46
CA GLY A 27 32.44 -33.33 45.82
C GLY A 27 31.90 -34.06 44.60
N LEU A 28 30.70 -34.58 44.76
CA LEU A 28 29.84 -34.97 43.64
C LEU A 28 29.56 -33.69 42.88
N CYS A 29 30.36 -33.41 41.87
CA CYS A 29 30.01 -32.40 40.86
C CYS A 29 28.71 -32.86 40.23
N CYS A 30 27.60 -32.35 40.71
CA CYS A 30 26.38 -32.26 39.95
C CYS A 30 26.71 -31.41 38.71
N LEU A 31 27.14 -32.08 37.69
CA LEU A 31 27.01 -31.56 36.32
C LEU A 31 25.50 -31.36 36.10
N THR A 32 24.99 -30.23 36.51
CA THR A 32 23.78 -29.69 35.89
C THR A 32 24.15 -29.35 34.47
N GLY A 33 24.36 -30.36 33.67
CA GLY A 33 24.26 -30.27 32.26
C GLY A 33 22.89 -29.68 32.00
N GLY A 34 22.85 -28.41 31.62
CA GLY A 34 21.66 -27.84 31.03
C GLY A 34 21.25 -28.84 29.96
N GLN A 35 20.19 -29.59 30.19
CA GLN A 35 19.56 -30.36 29.15
C GLN A 35 19.10 -29.31 28.12
N ALA A 36 19.93 -29.11 27.10
CA ALA A 36 19.42 -28.61 25.87
C ALA A 36 18.29 -29.57 25.50
N TRP A 37 17.08 -29.15 25.69
CA TRP A 37 15.91 -29.89 25.26
C TRP A 37 16.08 -30.07 23.78
N ALA A 38 16.61 -31.22 23.36
CA ALA A 38 16.59 -31.59 21.96
C ALA A 38 15.11 -31.64 21.59
N LEU A 39 14.69 -30.73 20.78
CA LEU A 39 13.40 -30.87 20.10
C LEU A 39 13.45 -32.20 19.39
N ASN A 40 12.46 -33.04 19.62
CA ASN A 40 12.28 -34.25 18.83
C ASN A 40 11.95 -33.77 17.40
N GLU A 41 12.97 -33.70 16.57
CA GLU A 41 12.89 -33.15 15.23
C GLU A 41 12.15 -34.14 14.34
N VAL A 42 11.09 -33.65 13.71
CA VAL A 42 10.28 -34.44 12.80
C VAL A 42 10.75 -34.29 11.35
N ALA A 43 11.45 -33.21 11.03
CA ALA A 43 12.00 -33.00 9.70
C ALA A 43 13.53 -33.10 9.70
N LEU A 44 14.08 -33.85 8.74
CA LEU A 44 15.54 -34.04 8.59
C LEU A 44 16.20 -32.92 7.80
N ASN A 45 15.51 -32.34 6.82
CA ASN A 45 16.01 -31.27 5.98
C ASN A 45 14.86 -30.31 5.69
N CYS A 46 15.17 -29.02 5.75
CA CYS A 46 14.18 -27.98 5.60
C CYS A 46 14.75 -26.84 4.76
N SER A 47 14.03 -26.39 3.76
CA SER A 47 14.39 -25.22 2.96
C SER A 47 13.16 -24.38 2.60
N PHE A 48 13.35 -23.07 2.58
CA PHE A 48 12.41 -22.16 1.96
C PHE A 48 12.87 -21.85 0.54
N ASP A 49 12.03 -22.11 -0.43
CA ASP A 49 12.22 -21.67 -1.79
C ASP A 49 11.42 -20.39 -2.05
N ASN A 50 12.03 -19.48 -2.80
CA ASN A 50 11.37 -18.24 -3.15
C ASN A 50 10.21 -18.53 -4.12
N GLY A 51 9.00 -18.31 -3.67
CA GLY A 51 7.85 -18.21 -4.56
C GLY A 51 7.97 -16.99 -5.47
N LYS A 52 7.29 -17.01 -6.58
CA LYS A 52 7.16 -15.82 -7.42
C LYS A 52 6.20 -14.84 -6.74
N GLY A 53 6.71 -13.66 -6.35
CA GLY A 53 5.85 -12.58 -5.92
C GLY A 53 5.01 -12.06 -7.07
N LEU A 54 3.73 -11.84 -6.84
CA LEU A 54 2.85 -11.16 -7.77
C LEU A 54 3.23 -9.67 -7.88
N PRO A 55 2.77 -8.95 -8.90
CA PRO A 55 2.98 -7.50 -8.98
C PRO A 55 2.33 -6.77 -7.80
N TRP A 56 2.93 -5.66 -7.39
CA TRP A 56 2.31 -4.73 -6.45
C TRP A 56 1.01 -4.17 -7.05
N ARG A 57 -0.03 -4.11 -6.22
CA ARG A 57 -1.34 -3.57 -6.60
C ARG A 57 -1.70 -2.41 -5.70
N VAL A 58 -2.31 -1.39 -6.29
CA VAL A 58 -2.96 -0.32 -5.52
C VAL A 58 -4.14 -0.93 -4.77
N VAL A 59 -4.21 -0.72 -3.46
CA VAL A 59 -5.33 -1.13 -2.60
C VAL A 59 -6.22 0.06 -2.30
N ASN A 60 -5.62 1.17 -1.92
CA ASN A 60 -6.32 2.43 -1.69
C ASN A 60 -5.56 3.58 -2.34
N GLU A 61 -6.31 4.54 -2.82
CA GLU A 61 -5.77 5.76 -3.40
C GLU A 61 -5.31 6.73 -2.31
N LEU A 62 -4.21 7.43 -2.58
CA LEU A 62 -3.72 8.47 -1.69
C LEU A 62 -4.38 9.80 -2.05
N THR A 63 -5.23 10.30 -1.16
CA THR A 63 -5.85 11.63 -1.21
C THR A 63 -5.48 12.42 0.04
N SER A 64 -5.87 13.70 0.14
CA SER A 64 -5.67 14.47 1.37
C SER A 64 -6.50 13.96 2.56
N GLY A 65 -7.59 13.24 2.28
CA GLY A 65 -8.45 12.64 3.30
C GLY A 65 -8.08 11.21 3.68
N THR A 66 -7.01 10.63 3.13
CA THR A 66 -6.62 9.25 3.44
C THR A 66 -6.14 9.14 4.89
N ALA A 67 -6.76 8.27 5.66
CA ALA A 67 -6.43 8.08 7.07
C ALA A 67 -5.08 7.38 7.28
N LYS A 68 -4.40 7.70 8.37
CA LYS A 68 -3.22 6.94 8.84
C LYS A 68 -3.60 5.48 9.10
N GLY A 69 -2.68 4.56 8.80
CA GLY A 69 -2.91 3.12 8.88
C GLY A 69 -3.50 2.51 7.60
N THR A 70 -3.89 3.32 6.62
CA THR A 70 -4.40 2.83 5.34
C THR A 70 -3.30 2.12 4.56
N VAL A 71 -3.61 0.93 4.04
CA VAL A 71 -2.75 0.20 3.11
C VAL A 71 -2.90 0.82 1.72
N LEU A 72 -1.82 1.36 1.18
CA LEU A 72 -1.81 1.99 -0.14
C LEU A 72 -1.50 0.96 -1.24
N PHE A 73 -0.54 0.09 -1.00
CA PHE A 73 -0.15 -0.99 -1.90
C PHE A 73 -0.09 -2.31 -1.16
N ALA A 74 -0.43 -3.39 -1.85
CA ALA A 74 -0.23 -4.73 -1.36
C ALA A 74 0.33 -5.65 -2.46
N ARG A 75 1.07 -6.69 -2.01
CA ARG A 75 1.65 -7.71 -2.86
C ARG A 75 1.64 -9.05 -2.14
N PRO A 76 0.86 -10.03 -2.59
CA PRO A 76 0.94 -11.39 -2.07
C PRO A 76 2.19 -12.09 -2.58
N VAL A 77 2.75 -12.97 -1.77
CA VAL A 77 3.82 -13.89 -2.13
C VAL A 77 3.62 -15.20 -1.41
N SER A 78 3.71 -16.30 -2.16
CA SER A 78 3.72 -17.65 -1.59
C SER A 78 5.17 -18.13 -1.52
N LEU A 79 5.61 -18.56 -0.37
CA LEU A 79 6.90 -19.21 -0.18
C LEU A 79 6.66 -20.72 -0.08
N PHE A 80 7.49 -21.49 -0.78
CA PHE A 80 7.47 -22.93 -0.72
C PHE A 80 8.37 -23.41 0.40
N LEU A 81 7.81 -24.19 1.28
CA LEU A 81 8.53 -24.85 2.36
C LEU A 81 8.69 -26.32 1.98
N ASN A 82 9.91 -26.74 1.69
CA ASN A 82 10.24 -28.13 1.42
C ASN A 82 10.86 -28.76 2.67
N TYR A 83 10.39 -29.91 3.09
CA TYR A 83 10.99 -30.66 4.19
C TYR A 83 10.82 -32.18 4.01
N LYS A 84 11.78 -32.93 4.56
CA LYS A 84 11.67 -34.39 4.67
C LYS A 84 11.34 -34.71 6.11
N PRO A 85 10.13 -35.19 6.39
CA PRO A 85 9.79 -35.66 7.73
C PRO A 85 10.62 -36.86 8.09
N GLN A 86 11.00 -36.98 9.34
CA GLN A 86 11.45 -38.20 9.91
C GLN A 86 10.25 -39.15 10.00
N ALA A 87 10.44 -40.44 9.82
CA ALA A 87 9.37 -41.43 9.95
C ALA A 87 8.90 -41.49 11.41
N SER A 88 7.97 -40.61 11.76
CA SER A 88 7.31 -40.55 13.06
C SER A 88 5.86 -40.93 12.89
N GLN A 89 5.34 -41.80 13.76
CA GLN A 89 3.92 -42.09 13.83
C GLN A 89 3.15 -41.11 14.73
N GLU A 90 3.86 -40.21 15.38
CA GLU A 90 3.25 -39.25 16.30
C GLU A 90 2.76 -38.01 15.56
N ALA A 91 1.68 -37.41 16.05
CA ALA A 91 1.15 -36.17 15.50
C ALA A 91 2.14 -35.02 15.72
N HIS A 92 2.48 -34.31 14.65
CA HIS A 92 3.36 -33.17 14.70
C HIS A 92 2.70 -31.90 14.18
N GLU A 93 3.32 -30.77 14.45
CA GLU A 93 2.84 -29.44 14.22
C GLU A 93 3.91 -28.66 13.45
N LEU A 94 3.55 -28.16 12.28
CA LEU A 94 4.37 -27.20 11.55
C LEU A 94 4.02 -25.79 12.02
N VAL A 95 4.96 -25.10 12.63
CA VAL A 95 4.79 -23.73 13.09
C VAL A 95 5.54 -22.79 12.15
N ILE A 96 4.81 -21.85 11.56
CA ILE A 96 5.32 -20.86 10.65
C ILE A 96 5.33 -19.51 11.36
N GLY A 97 6.40 -18.75 11.18
CA GLY A 97 6.52 -17.47 11.83
C GLY A 97 7.51 -16.54 11.18
N GLY A 98 7.77 -15.46 11.87
CA GLY A 98 8.74 -14.46 11.47
C GLY A 98 9.12 -13.54 12.62
N ASN A 99 10.22 -12.83 12.41
CA ASN A 99 10.63 -11.73 13.26
C ASN A 99 11.44 -10.72 12.45
N TRP A 100 11.44 -9.51 12.94
CA TRP A 100 12.36 -8.50 12.50
C TRP A 100 13.60 -8.51 13.39
N SER A 101 14.77 -8.25 12.81
CA SER A 101 16.02 -8.03 13.54
C SER A 101 16.72 -6.78 13.02
N GLY A 102 17.51 -6.12 13.89
CA GLY A 102 18.20 -4.88 13.54
C GLY A 102 17.28 -3.65 13.39
N VAL A 103 16.05 -3.74 13.88
CA VAL A 103 15.11 -2.61 13.89
C VAL A 103 15.28 -1.84 15.18
N GLY A 104 15.53 -0.52 15.08
CA GLY A 104 15.71 0.34 16.25
C GLY A 104 14.40 0.58 17.00
N TYR A 105 13.36 1.01 16.27
CA TYR A 105 12.03 1.27 16.82
C TYR A 105 10.96 0.75 15.87
N PRO A 106 9.90 0.13 16.41
CA PRO A 106 8.74 -0.23 15.61
C PRO A 106 8.04 1.03 15.11
N GLY A 107 7.65 1.02 13.84
CA GLY A 107 6.75 2.03 13.30
C GLY A 107 5.31 1.81 13.74
N PRO A 108 4.44 2.82 13.59
CA PRO A 108 3.02 2.66 13.86
C PRO A 108 2.41 1.58 12.94
N TYR A 109 1.28 1.00 13.35
CA TYR A 109 0.53 -0.02 12.61
C TYR A 109 1.30 -1.30 12.28
N GLY A 110 2.32 -1.65 13.10
CA GLY A 110 3.16 -2.83 12.91
C GLY A 110 4.10 -2.74 11.71
N THR A 111 4.54 -1.54 11.35
CA THR A 111 5.42 -1.30 10.20
C THR A 111 6.87 -1.11 10.61
N VAL A 112 7.78 -1.37 9.68
CA VAL A 112 9.15 -0.81 9.66
C VAL A 112 9.17 0.37 8.70
N ALA A 113 10.00 1.37 8.98
CA ALA A 113 10.10 2.55 8.13
C ALA A 113 10.66 2.18 6.76
N SER A 114 10.11 2.76 5.69
CA SER A 114 10.69 2.68 4.35
C SER A 114 11.65 3.85 4.08
N ASP A 115 12.26 3.86 2.89
CA ASP A 115 13.07 4.98 2.39
C ASP A 115 12.24 6.23 2.04
N VAL A 116 10.92 6.12 2.06
CA VAL A 116 9.98 7.25 1.90
C VAL A 116 9.39 7.60 3.27
N LYS A 117 9.74 8.77 3.80
CA LYS A 117 9.19 9.26 5.07
C LYS A 117 7.66 9.25 5.04
N GLY A 118 7.05 8.67 6.06
CA GLY A 118 5.59 8.59 6.17
C GLY A 118 4.97 7.36 5.51
N ILE A 119 5.76 6.52 4.85
CA ILE A 119 5.33 5.22 4.33
C ILE A 119 6.06 4.12 5.09
N GLY A 120 5.32 3.21 5.69
CA GLY A 120 5.84 2.04 6.38
C GLY A 120 5.66 0.76 5.57
N TYR A 121 6.56 -0.21 5.75
CA TYR A 121 6.46 -1.53 5.17
C TYR A 121 6.05 -2.54 6.24
N ARG A 122 5.11 -3.42 5.92
CA ARG A 122 4.55 -4.41 6.82
C ARG A 122 4.40 -5.75 6.12
N ILE A 123 4.57 -6.84 6.88
CA ILE A 123 4.28 -8.19 6.39
C ILE A 123 3.28 -8.86 7.32
N SER A 124 2.34 -9.57 6.73
CA SER A 124 1.38 -10.41 7.42
C SER A 124 1.30 -11.79 6.80
N VAL A 125 0.79 -12.73 7.56
CA VAL A 125 0.51 -14.11 7.15
C VAL A 125 -0.99 -14.33 7.26
N ASP A 126 -1.58 -14.91 6.23
CA ASP A 126 -2.94 -15.44 6.30
C ASP A 126 -2.87 -16.84 6.90
N ALA A 127 -3.17 -16.94 8.20
CA ALA A 127 -3.09 -18.19 8.91
C ALA A 127 -4.25 -19.13 8.56
N GLN A 128 -4.05 -20.44 8.77
CA GLN A 128 -5.08 -21.46 8.47
C GLN A 128 -6.37 -21.29 9.26
N ASP A 129 -6.34 -20.61 10.41
CA ASP A 129 -7.52 -20.29 11.19
C ASP A 129 -8.33 -19.09 10.63
N GLY A 130 -7.93 -18.57 9.47
CA GLY A 130 -8.56 -17.41 8.82
C GLY A 130 -8.20 -16.06 9.43
N VAL A 131 -7.29 -16.02 10.41
CA VAL A 131 -6.85 -14.79 11.05
C VAL A 131 -5.58 -14.27 10.38
N LYS A 132 -5.65 -13.05 9.87
CA LYS A 132 -4.46 -12.34 9.37
C LYS A 132 -3.60 -11.85 10.55
N ARG A 133 -2.34 -12.28 10.59
CA ARG A 133 -1.38 -11.89 11.64
C ARG A 133 -0.23 -11.11 11.06
N VAL A 134 0.00 -9.91 11.59
CA VAL A 134 1.17 -9.08 11.23
C VAL A 134 2.39 -9.59 11.98
N ILE A 135 3.55 -9.63 11.31
CA ILE A 135 4.84 -9.92 11.96
C ILE A 135 5.19 -8.73 12.86
N PRO A 136 5.23 -8.91 14.19
CA PRO A 136 5.56 -7.83 15.11
C PRO A 136 6.99 -7.31 14.91
N VAL A 137 7.17 -6.00 15.16
CA VAL A 137 8.46 -5.32 15.00
C VAL A 137 9.06 -5.13 16.40
N ASP A 138 9.50 -6.22 17.03
CA ASP A 138 10.02 -6.23 18.40
C ASP A 138 11.30 -7.07 18.57
N ASN A 139 11.92 -7.49 17.48
CA ASN A 139 13.10 -8.36 17.44
C ASN A 139 12.92 -9.74 18.08
N GLN A 140 11.67 -10.15 18.40
CA GLN A 140 11.37 -11.45 18.97
C GLN A 140 10.73 -12.39 17.94
N PRO A 141 11.03 -13.69 17.97
CA PRO A 141 10.38 -14.65 17.10
C PRO A 141 8.91 -14.87 17.50
N HIS A 142 8.02 -14.77 16.52
CA HIS A 142 6.57 -14.96 16.70
C HIS A 142 6.04 -16.10 15.86
N ALA A 143 5.26 -16.99 16.49
CA ALA A 143 4.45 -17.96 15.79
C ALA A 143 3.22 -17.26 15.16
N LEU A 144 3.09 -17.35 13.85
CA LEU A 144 2.02 -16.68 13.10
C LEU A 144 0.96 -17.66 12.61
N ASP A 145 1.38 -18.88 12.27
CA ASP A 145 0.48 -19.95 11.83
C ASP A 145 0.92 -21.28 12.38
N LYS A 146 -0.03 -22.17 12.66
CA LYS A 146 0.20 -23.52 13.15
C LYS A 146 -0.63 -24.50 12.34
N ARG A 147 0.03 -25.49 11.77
CA ARG A 147 -0.59 -26.51 10.94
C ARG A 147 -0.28 -27.89 11.51
N VAL A 148 -1.31 -28.69 11.72
CA VAL A 148 -1.10 -30.10 12.01
C VAL A 148 -0.76 -30.79 10.71
N THR A 149 0.42 -31.40 10.64
CA THR A 149 0.91 -32.07 9.44
C THR A 149 1.08 -33.56 9.70
N SER A 150 0.63 -34.36 8.75
CA SER A 150 0.85 -35.82 8.74
C SER A 150 1.51 -36.26 7.42
N PHE A 151 2.07 -35.33 6.67
CA PHE A 151 2.59 -35.60 5.33
C PHE A 151 4.05 -35.21 5.17
N SER A 152 4.67 -35.82 4.17
CA SER A 152 6.01 -35.49 3.69
C SER A 152 5.92 -34.65 2.43
N GLY A 153 6.83 -33.77 2.24
CA GLY A 153 6.97 -33.02 1.00
C GLY A 153 7.03 -31.51 1.16
N SER A 154 6.33 -30.80 0.29
CA SER A 154 6.31 -29.35 0.30
C SER A 154 4.95 -28.79 0.66
N THR A 155 4.93 -27.66 1.35
CA THR A 155 3.74 -26.86 1.59
C THR A 155 4.03 -25.41 1.24
N THR A 156 2.99 -24.59 1.14
CA THR A 156 3.12 -23.16 0.89
C THR A 156 2.76 -22.35 2.14
N SER A 157 3.44 -21.23 2.32
CA SER A 157 3.05 -20.18 3.25
C SER A 157 2.79 -18.91 2.47
N ASP A 158 1.61 -18.35 2.66
CA ASP A 158 1.18 -17.15 1.97
C ASP A 158 1.41 -15.93 2.87
N TYR A 159 2.18 -14.99 2.34
CA TYR A 159 2.49 -13.72 2.99
C TYR A 159 1.93 -12.57 2.18
N LEU A 160 1.46 -11.56 2.88
CA LEU A 160 1.04 -10.30 2.27
C LEU A 160 2.00 -9.19 2.68
N GLN A 161 2.61 -8.57 1.69
CA GLN A 161 3.47 -7.40 1.85
C GLN A 161 2.64 -6.16 1.63
N GLU A 162 2.77 -5.16 2.49
CA GLU A 162 1.92 -3.97 2.48
C GLU A 162 2.75 -2.69 2.65
N LEU A 163 2.42 -1.65 1.87
CA LEU A 163 2.87 -0.29 2.11
C LEU A 163 1.75 0.49 2.77
N VAL A 164 2.03 1.02 3.95
CA VAL A 164 1.05 1.62 4.85
C VAL A 164 1.36 3.10 5.06
N LEU A 165 0.35 3.95 4.96
CA LEU A 165 0.47 5.36 5.30
C LEU A 165 0.62 5.51 6.83
N THR A 166 1.70 6.13 7.29
CA THR A 166 2.02 6.23 8.73
C THR A 166 1.92 7.64 9.31
N VAL A 167 1.77 8.63 8.45
CA VAL A 167 1.62 10.06 8.80
C VAL A 167 0.38 10.64 8.12
N ASP A 168 0.02 11.86 8.43
CA ASP A 168 -1.03 12.56 7.69
C ASP A 168 -0.56 12.84 6.25
N PRO A 169 -1.44 12.76 5.24
CA PRO A 169 -1.05 12.94 3.83
C PRO A 169 -0.31 14.24 3.55
N GLY A 170 -0.61 15.31 4.30
CA GLY A 170 0.06 16.61 4.18
C GLY A 170 1.52 16.62 4.65
N GLU A 171 1.94 15.63 5.44
CA GLU A 171 3.31 15.49 5.96
C GLU A 171 4.22 14.67 5.04
N LEU A 172 3.66 14.08 4.00
CA LEU A 172 4.44 13.30 3.02
C LEU A 172 5.39 14.20 2.23
N PRO A 173 6.58 13.71 1.85
CA PRO A 173 7.52 14.49 1.08
C PRO A 173 6.95 14.89 -0.29
N ALA A 174 7.41 16.04 -0.78
CA ALA A 174 7.14 16.47 -2.14
C ALA A 174 7.84 15.54 -3.15
N GLY A 175 7.28 15.41 -4.34
CA GLY A 175 7.84 14.59 -5.41
C GLY A 175 7.27 13.18 -5.46
N ASP A 176 7.92 12.30 -6.19
CA ASP A 176 7.47 10.93 -6.39
C ASP A 176 7.61 10.11 -5.11
N LEU A 177 6.52 9.48 -4.68
CA LEU A 177 6.52 8.58 -3.53
C LEU A 177 6.88 7.16 -3.98
N LYS A 178 8.11 6.96 -4.40
CA LYS A 178 8.61 5.66 -4.87
C LYS A 178 9.38 4.95 -3.76
N VAL A 179 8.76 3.94 -3.17
CA VAL A 179 9.39 3.09 -2.15
C VAL A 179 10.30 2.08 -2.83
N THR A 180 11.55 2.01 -2.45
CA THR A 180 12.52 1.07 -3.02
C THR A 180 13.17 0.15 -1.99
N SER A 181 13.17 0.55 -0.72
CA SER A 181 13.82 -0.20 0.36
C SER A 181 13.16 0.07 1.72
N VAL A 182 13.55 -0.74 2.69
CA VAL A 182 13.33 -0.46 4.11
C VAL A 182 14.51 0.37 4.60
N SER A 183 14.26 1.35 5.48
CA SER A 183 15.32 2.18 6.06
C SER A 183 15.99 1.51 7.26
N GLY A 184 17.25 1.88 7.51
CA GLY A 184 18.03 1.36 8.62
C GLY A 184 18.69 0.01 8.33
N SER A 185 18.82 -0.84 9.34
CA SER A 185 19.47 -2.15 9.30
C SER A 185 18.52 -3.34 9.45
N ALA A 186 17.24 -3.12 9.20
CA ALA A 186 16.20 -4.12 9.40
C ALA A 186 16.39 -5.35 8.49
N THR A 187 16.37 -6.53 9.09
CA THR A 187 16.34 -7.81 8.39
C THR A 187 15.08 -8.56 8.79
N LEU A 188 14.34 -9.03 7.80
CA LEU A 188 13.19 -9.91 8.01
C LEU A 188 13.69 -11.35 8.03
N ASN A 189 13.39 -12.08 9.09
CA ASN A 189 13.61 -13.51 9.17
C ASN A 189 12.26 -14.22 9.10
N LEU A 190 12.09 -15.07 8.10
CA LEU A 190 10.97 -16.02 8.03
C LEU A 190 11.50 -17.38 8.48
N TRP A 191 10.71 -18.11 9.25
CA TRP A 191 11.09 -19.39 9.76
C TRP A 191 9.90 -20.34 9.86
N ALA A 192 10.20 -21.64 9.85
CA ALA A 192 9.26 -22.69 10.12
C ALA A 192 9.94 -23.75 11.00
N VAL A 193 9.19 -24.30 11.93
CA VAL A 193 9.63 -25.35 12.84
C VAL A 193 8.63 -26.50 12.76
N ASP A 194 9.12 -27.68 12.38
CA ASP A 194 8.36 -28.92 12.42
C ASP A 194 8.69 -29.62 13.74
N ARG A 195 7.71 -29.81 14.59
CA ARG A 195 7.88 -30.35 15.96
C ARG A 195 6.74 -31.30 16.36
N LEU A 196 6.97 -32.12 17.36
CA LEU A 196 5.90 -32.90 17.97
C LEU A 196 4.87 -32.00 18.65
N LYS A 197 3.59 -32.35 18.53
CA LYS A 197 2.49 -31.58 19.11
C LYS A 197 2.61 -31.54 20.64
N GLY A 198 2.68 -30.31 21.18
CA GLY A 198 2.75 -30.09 22.64
C GLY A 198 4.15 -29.82 23.19
N GLU A 199 5.18 -29.80 22.35
CA GLU A 199 6.54 -29.52 22.80
C GLU A 199 6.85 -28.01 22.97
N ALA A 200 8.07 -27.75 23.49
CA ALA A 200 8.54 -26.46 23.98
C ALA A 200 8.30 -25.23 23.08
N SER A 201 8.37 -24.06 23.69
CA SER A 201 8.13 -22.80 23.00
C SER A 201 9.16 -22.56 21.88
N ILE A 202 8.69 -22.00 20.77
CA ILE A 202 9.52 -21.65 19.62
C ILE A 202 10.63 -20.65 19.97
N GLY A 203 10.39 -19.77 20.95
CA GLY A 203 11.39 -18.81 21.43
C GLY A 203 12.67 -19.47 21.93
N SER A 204 12.58 -20.63 22.59
CA SER A 204 13.75 -21.37 23.06
C SER A 204 14.53 -22.03 21.94
N VAL A 205 13.88 -22.44 20.85
CA VAL A 205 14.51 -23.05 19.66
C VAL A 205 15.28 -22.00 18.87
N LEU A 206 14.71 -20.84 18.71
CA LEU A 206 15.28 -19.75 17.93
C LEU A 206 16.26 -18.86 18.73
N ALA A 207 16.41 -19.13 20.04
CA ALA A 207 17.40 -18.45 20.89
C ALA A 207 18.83 -18.88 20.62
N VAL A 208 19.07 -20.04 19.95
CA VAL A 208 20.41 -20.49 19.58
C VAL A 208 20.90 -19.74 18.32
N PRO A 209 22.24 -19.60 18.14
CA PRO A 209 22.79 -19.06 16.90
C PRO A 209 22.31 -19.81 15.67
N ALA A 210 22.11 -19.09 14.57
CA ALA A 210 21.53 -19.67 13.34
C ALA A 210 22.28 -20.86 12.77
N ASP A 211 23.61 -20.92 12.97
CA ASP A 211 24.46 -22.02 12.52
C ASP A 211 24.29 -23.30 13.35
N ASN A 212 23.62 -23.18 14.49
CA ASN A 212 23.34 -24.27 15.42
C ASN A 212 21.84 -24.62 15.49
N TYR A 213 21.06 -24.16 14.53
CA TYR A 213 19.65 -24.57 14.50
C TYR A 213 19.55 -26.08 14.30
N PRO A 214 18.69 -26.72 15.08
CA PRO A 214 18.41 -28.13 14.90
C PRO A 214 17.84 -28.40 13.50
N THR A 215 17.99 -29.65 13.02
CA THR A 215 17.28 -30.13 11.83
C THR A 215 15.78 -29.95 12.04
N GLY A 216 14.99 -29.66 11.01
CA GLY A 216 13.57 -29.32 11.19
C GLY A 216 13.28 -27.84 11.41
N VAL A 217 14.29 -27.01 11.62
CA VAL A 217 14.16 -25.56 11.64
C VAL A 217 14.60 -24.97 10.30
N CYS A 218 13.63 -24.43 9.57
CA CYS A 218 13.90 -23.67 8.34
C CYS A 218 13.97 -22.17 8.64
N ARG A 219 14.98 -21.51 8.13
CA ARG A 219 15.09 -20.06 8.23
C ARG A 219 15.44 -19.45 6.88
N LYS A 220 14.78 -18.36 6.54
CA LYS A 220 15.10 -17.54 5.37
C LYS A 220 15.22 -16.07 5.77
N PRO A 221 16.42 -15.52 5.85
CA PRO A 221 16.62 -14.09 6.06
C PRO A 221 16.42 -13.32 4.75
N TYR A 222 15.81 -12.15 4.84
CA TYR A 222 15.63 -11.21 3.75
C TYR A 222 16.17 -9.85 4.18
N SER A 223 17.23 -9.39 3.52
CA SER A 223 17.67 -8.00 3.61
C SER A 223 16.85 -7.18 2.63
N LEU A 224 16.11 -6.21 3.15
CA LEU A 224 15.26 -5.31 2.37
C LEU A 224 15.89 -3.90 2.27
N ILE A 225 17.19 -3.82 2.53
CA ILE A 225 18.00 -2.60 2.58
C ILE A 225 18.73 -2.43 1.25
N GLY A 226 18.80 -1.21 0.77
CA GLY A 226 19.48 -0.87 -0.47
C GLY A 226 18.53 -0.71 -1.67
N PRO A 227 19.03 -0.20 -2.79
CA PRO A 227 18.18 0.14 -3.94
C PRO A 227 17.43 -1.06 -4.49
N ALA A 228 16.14 -0.87 -4.73
CA ALA A 228 15.22 -1.86 -5.30
C ALA A 228 15.13 -3.19 -4.52
N SER A 229 15.46 -3.18 -3.22
CA SER A 229 15.45 -4.37 -2.36
C SER A 229 14.07 -4.65 -1.72
N ILE A 230 13.12 -3.73 -1.84
CA ILE A 230 11.81 -3.87 -1.20
C ILE A 230 11.04 -5.07 -1.76
N GLY A 231 10.64 -5.95 -0.87
CA GLY A 231 9.79 -7.10 -1.17
C GLY A 231 10.52 -8.44 -1.18
N ILE A 232 9.82 -9.46 -0.66
CA ILE A 232 10.24 -10.86 -0.71
C ILE A 232 9.69 -11.54 -1.96
N GLY A 233 10.33 -12.62 -2.41
CA GLY A 233 9.90 -13.37 -3.59
C GLY A 233 10.36 -12.81 -4.94
N GLY A 234 11.25 -11.80 -4.97
CA GLY A 234 11.75 -11.20 -6.21
C GLY A 234 10.69 -10.35 -6.94
N GLY A 235 11.00 -9.87 -8.12
CA GLY A 235 10.12 -9.03 -8.94
C GLY A 235 10.38 -7.53 -8.80
N PRO A 236 9.69 -6.70 -9.57
CA PRO A 236 9.92 -5.27 -9.58
C PRO A 236 9.50 -4.61 -8.26
N PRO A 237 10.13 -3.49 -7.87
CA PRO A 237 9.66 -2.68 -6.77
C PRO A 237 8.26 -2.12 -7.06
N PRO A 238 7.54 -1.62 -6.04
CA PRO A 238 6.26 -0.97 -6.25
C PRO A 238 6.43 0.25 -7.17
N PRO A 239 5.45 0.52 -8.03
CA PRO A 239 5.43 1.79 -8.78
C PRO A 239 5.28 2.96 -7.81
N PRO A 240 5.55 4.20 -8.25
CA PRO A 240 5.27 5.39 -7.44
C PRO A 240 3.81 5.39 -6.96
N ILE A 241 3.59 5.83 -5.71
CA ILE A 241 2.25 5.94 -5.13
C ILE A 241 1.52 7.09 -5.82
N PRO A 242 0.41 6.83 -6.55
CA PRO A 242 -0.31 7.88 -7.26
C PRO A 242 -0.95 8.87 -6.28
N LYS A 243 -0.81 10.14 -6.56
CA LYS A 243 -1.46 11.23 -5.82
C LYS A 243 -2.73 11.61 -6.55
N LYS A 244 -3.87 11.43 -5.93
CA LYS A 244 -5.18 11.62 -6.55
C LYS A 244 -6.05 12.62 -5.81
N CYS A 245 -7.15 12.97 -6.43
CA CYS A 245 -8.28 13.63 -5.79
C CYS A 245 -9.42 12.60 -5.62
N LYS A 246 -10.34 12.88 -4.74
CA LYS A 246 -11.57 12.11 -4.62
C LYS A 246 -12.48 12.39 -5.82
N VAL A 247 -12.89 11.31 -6.49
CA VAL A 247 -13.79 11.36 -7.63
C VAL A 247 -15.13 10.78 -7.21
N GLU A 248 -16.20 11.55 -7.37
CA GLU A 248 -17.57 11.06 -7.20
C GLU A 248 -18.00 10.34 -8.49
N VAL A 249 -18.02 9.02 -8.44
CA VAL A 249 -18.42 8.18 -9.59
C VAL A 249 -19.90 8.34 -9.88
N GLY A 250 -20.25 8.46 -11.18
CA GLY A 250 -21.64 8.56 -11.62
C GLY A 250 -22.29 9.93 -11.44
N ARG A 251 -21.53 10.96 -11.12
CA ARG A 251 -22.03 12.33 -11.02
C ARG A 251 -22.49 12.85 -12.38
N GLU A 252 -23.72 13.30 -12.45
CA GLU A 252 -24.26 14.01 -13.59
C GLU A 252 -24.33 15.52 -13.32
N ILE A 253 -23.91 16.31 -14.33
CA ILE A 253 -23.98 17.76 -14.28
C ILE A 253 -24.98 18.22 -15.34
N ASN A 254 -26.11 18.75 -14.90
CA ASN A 254 -27.16 19.23 -15.78
C ASN A 254 -27.06 20.74 -15.98
N VAL A 255 -26.66 21.16 -17.18
CA VAL A 255 -26.54 22.56 -17.56
C VAL A 255 -27.73 22.98 -18.40
N LYS A 256 -28.60 23.84 -17.82
CA LYS A 256 -29.81 24.35 -18.49
C LYS A 256 -29.45 25.59 -19.31
N LEU A 257 -29.36 25.46 -20.63
CA LEU A 257 -29.09 26.59 -21.54
C LEU A 257 -30.31 27.51 -21.79
N GLY A 258 -31.49 26.99 -21.49
CA GLY A 258 -32.75 27.73 -21.66
C GLY A 258 -33.23 27.76 -23.12
N SER A 259 -34.33 28.50 -23.34
CA SER A 259 -34.91 28.68 -24.67
C SER A 259 -34.35 29.96 -25.34
N VAL A 260 -33.94 29.85 -26.60
CA VAL A 260 -33.37 30.96 -27.36
C VAL A 260 -34.10 31.09 -28.68
N ALA A 261 -34.48 32.31 -29.05
CA ALA A 261 -35.18 32.56 -30.31
C ALA A 261 -34.19 32.52 -31.48
N LEU A 262 -34.62 31.98 -32.64
CA LEU A 262 -33.81 31.87 -33.86
C LEU A 262 -33.22 33.22 -34.30
N LYS A 263 -33.98 34.31 -34.13
CA LYS A 263 -33.51 35.66 -34.47
C LYS A 263 -32.25 36.14 -33.75
N ASN A 264 -31.89 35.46 -32.65
CA ASN A 264 -30.68 35.79 -31.89
C ASN A 264 -29.42 35.18 -32.51
N PHE A 265 -29.54 34.47 -33.64
CA PHE A 265 -28.45 33.84 -34.36
C PHE A 265 -28.43 34.28 -35.81
N PRO A 266 -28.19 35.57 -36.12
CA PRO A 266 -28.27 36.09 -37.49
C PRO A 266 -27.19 35.48 -38.43
N ARG A 267 -26.05 35.04 -37.88
CA ARG A 267 -24.94 34.50 -38.67
C ARG A 267 -24.50 33.12 -38.19
N VAL A 268 -23.86 32.36 -39.08
CA VAL A 268 -23.13 31.14 -38.70
C VAL A 268 -22.04 31.53 -37.72
N ASN A 269 -21.83 30.71 -36.70
CA ASN A 269 -20.96 30.88 -35.52
C ASN A 269 -21.48 31.88 -34.44
N ASP A 270 -22.63 32.51 -34.63
CA ASP A 270 -23.23 33.24 -33.52
C ASP A 270 -23.60 32.29 -32.37
N THR A 271 -23.40 32.77 -31.14
CA THR A 271 -23.68 31.99 -29.92
C THR A 271 -24.79 32.64 -29.10
N SER A 272 -25.51 31.85 -28.36
CA SER A 272 -26.42 32.31 -27.32
C SER A 272 -25.65 32.89 -26.13
N THR A 273 -26.38 33.49 -25.18
CA THR A 273 -25.82 33.81 -23.87
C THR A 273 -25.24 32.58 -23.21
N GLU A 274 -24.01 32.69 -22.73
CA GLU A 274 -23.30 31.60 -22.04
C GLU A 274 -23.90 31.30 -20.65
N ARG A 275 -23.85 30.04 -20.26
CA ARG A 275 -24.22 29.58 -18.94
C ARG A 275 -23.02 28.97 -18.27
N SER A 276 -22.55 29.57 -17.19
CA SER A 276 -21.40 29.10 -16.42
C SER A 276 -21.77 27.93 -15.51
N PHE A 277 -20.83 27.02 -15.35
CA PHE A 277 -20.86 25.91 -14.41
C PHE A 277 -19.44 25.49 -14.09
N ASP A 278 -19.26 24.70 -13.02
CA ASP A 278 -17.93 24.25 -12.60
C ASP A 278 -17.93 22.72 -12.46
N ILE A 279 -16.80 22.12 -12.82
CA ILE A 279 -16.49 20.74 -12.47
C ILE A 279 -15.40 20.77 -11.41
N SER A 280 -15.66 20.20 -10.24
CA SER A 280 -14.75 20.25 -9.10
C SER A 280 -14.46 18.87 -8.54
N LEU A 281 -13.23 18.70 -8.04
CA LEU A 281 -12.76 17.57 -7.26
C LEU A 281 -12.39 18.05 -5.86
N SER A 282 -12.55 17.17 -4.87
CA SER A 282 -12.19 17.42 -3.47
C SER A 282 -11.11 16.46 -2.98
N GLU A 283 -10.62 16.67 -1.77
CA GLU A 283 -9.64 15.80 -1.10
C GLU A 283 -8.44 15.46 -2.01
N CYS A 284 -7.93 16.43 -2.72
CA CYS A 284 -6.78 16.23 -3.59
C CYS A 284 -5.50 16.12 -2.78
N ALA A 285 -4.74 15.04 -2.92
CA ALA A 285 -3.42 14.90 -2.34
C ALA A 285 -2.49 16.06 -2.76
N ALA A 286 -1.53 16.40 -1.90
CA ALA A 286 -0.54 17.42 -2.24
C ALA A 286 0.15 17.06 -3.55
N LEU A 287 0.30 18.05 -4.44
CA LEU A 287 0.90 17.91 -5.77
C LEU A 287 0.16 16.96 -6.75
N ALA A 288 -1.06 16.54 -6.45
CA ALA A 288 -1.89 15.89 -7.45
C ALA A 288 -2.13 16.85 -8.63
N LYS A 289 -2.00 16.36 -9.86
CA LYS A 289 -2.20 17.11 -11.10
C LYS A 289 -3.41 16.56 -11.86
N PRO A 290 -4.62 16.89 -11.41
CA PRO A 290 -5.80 16.37 -12.06
C PRO A 290 -5.99 17.01 -13.44
N GLU A 291 -6.31 16.18 -14.41
CA GLU A 291 -6.72 16.57 -15.75
C GLU A 291 -8.10 15.98 -16.04
N ILE A 292 -8.87 16.66 -16.85
CA ILE A 292 -10.18 16.20 -17.30
C ILE A 292 -10.22 16.17 -18.83
N ALA A 293 -10.75 15.10 -19.40
CA ALA A 293 -10.95 14.95 -20.83
C ALA A 293 -12.42 14.75 -21.12
N PHE A 294 -12.92 15.32 -22.23
CA PHE A 294 -14.31 15.26 -22.63
C PHE A 294 -14.48 14.44 -23.91
N ARG A 295 -15.57 13.67 -23.99
CA ARG A 295 -15.95 12.94 -25.18
C ARG A 295 -17.43 13.13 -25.47
N ASP A 296 -17.80 13.26 -26.73
CA ASP A 296 -19.19 13.20 -27.15
C ASP A 296 -19.73 11.78 -26.87
N LYS A 297 -20.80 11.66 -26.09
CA LYS A 297 -21.43 10.38 -25.78
C LYS A 297 -22.03 9.68 -27.00
N TYR A 298 -22.37 10.43 -28.03
CA TYR A 298 -23.10 9.95 -29.20
C TYR A 298 -22.38 10.36 -30.51
N VAL A 299 -21.16 9.92 -30.66
CA VAL A 299 -20.34 10.23 -31.85
C VAL A 299 -21.11 9.92 -33.12
N SER A 300 -21.41 10.91 -33.94
CA SER A 300 -21.78 10.69 -35.33
C SER A 300 -20.52 10.72 -36.19
N ALA A 301 -20.39 9.78 -37.11
CA ALA A 301 -19.23 9.67 -38.03
C ALA A 301 -18.99 10.93 -38.91
N GLN A 302 -19.82 11.95 -38.77
CA GLN A 302 -19.85 13.17 -39.59
C GLN A 302 -19.49 14.46 -38.83
N GLN A 303 -19.01 14.39 -37.61
CA GLN A 303 -18.68 15.59 -36.85
C GLN A 303 -17.33 16.17 -37.31
N ALA A 304 -17.40 17.16 -38.16
CA ALA A 304 -16.20 17.82 -38.73
C ALA A 304 -15.41 18.67 -37.70
N ASP A 305 -16.10 19.24 -36.72
CA ASP A 305 -15.50 20.09 -35.67
C ASP A 305 -15.63 19.42 -34.30
N PRO A 306 -14.52 18.94 -33.70
CA PRO A 306 -14.55 18.28 -32.40
C PRO A 306 -14.83 19.23 -31.24
N THR A 307 -14.95 20.55 -31.47
CA THR A 307 -15.28 21.56 -30.45
C THR A 307 -16.79 21.81 -30.34
N ILE A 308 -17.62 21.19 -31.20
CA ILE A 308 -19.04 21.39 -31.26
C ILE A 308 -19.75 20.06 -30.98
N LEU A 309 -20.61 20.01 -29.99
CA LEU A 309 -21.55 18.90 -29.78
C LEU A 309 -22.73 19.06 -30.73
N SER A 310 -22.89 18.13 -31.66
CA SER A 310 -24.07 18.10 -32.56
C SER A 310 -25.31 17.73 -31.77
N LEU A 311 -26.45 18.38 -32.02
CA LEU A 311 -27.70 18.10 -31.33
C LEU A 311 -28.25 16.72 -31.73
N LYS A 312 -29.16 16.20 -30.89
CA LYS A 312 -29.85 14.93 -31.15
C LYS A 312 -30.74 15.06 -32.41
N SER A 313 -30.72 14.05 -33.25
CA SER A 313 -31.60 14.01 -34.43
C SER A 313 -33.06 14.09 -34.07
N GLY A 314 -33.88 14.76 -34.89
CA GLY A 314 -35.33 14.97 -34.69
C GLY A 314 -35.68 16.20 -33.82
N GLY A 315 -34.70 16.89 -33.25
CA GLY A 315 -34.85 18.15 -32.52
C GLY A 315 -34.59 19.40 -33.38
N ALA A 316 -33.94 20.40 -32.77
CA ALA A 316 -33.46 21.60 -33.47
C ALA A 316 -32.41 21.21 -34.53
N ALA A 317 -32.39 21.88 -35.67
CA ALA A 317 -31.41 21.66 -36.74
C ALA A 317 -30.67 22.94 -37.05
N GLY A 318 -29.42 22.80 -37.54
CA GLY A 318 -28.52 23.92 -37.86
C GLY A 318 -27.86 24.56 -36.61
N PHE A 319 -27.91 23.87 -35.47
CA PHE A 319 -27.31 24.31 -34.21
C PHE A 319 -26.45 23.19 -33.58
N GLY A 320 -25.54 23.61 -32.73
CA GLY A 320 -24.75 22.78 -31.86
C GLY A 320 -24.60 23.39 -30.46
N ILE A 321 -23.85 22.73 -29.60
CA ILE A 321 -23.46 23.26 -28.28
C ILE A 321 -21.93 23.36 -28.25
N VAL A 322 -21.43 24.53 -27.81
CA VAL A 322 -20.03 24.74 -27.51
C VAL A 322 -19.88 24.88 -26.01
N VAL A 323 -18.74 24.38 -25.51
CA VAL A 323 -18.31 24.58 -24.14
C VAL A 323 -16.97 25.28 -24.16
N LYS A 324 -16.80 26.32 -23.37
CA LYS A 324 -15.54 27.04 -23.22
C LYS A 324 -14.92 26.73 -21.87
N ASN A 325 -13.63 26.59 -21.86
CA ASN A 325 -12.80 26.56 -20.67
C ASN A 325 -12.68 27.98 -20.08
N GLY A 326 -13.14 28.15 -18.85
CA GLY A 326 -13.10 29.45 -18.19
C GLY A 326 -11.69 29.94 -17.82
N LEU A 327 -10.67 29.06 -17.87
CA LEU A 327 -9.29 29.45 -17.56
C LEU A 327 -8.59 30.16 -18.73
N ASP A 328 -8.90 29.75 -19.96
CA ASP A 328 -8.22 30.29 -21.17
C ASP A 328 -9.20 30.76 -22.24
N GLN A 329 -10.51 30.64 -22.02
CA GLN A 329 -11.59 31.03 -22.94
C GLN A 329 -11.61 30.26 -24.27
N GLN A 330 -10.83 29.15 -24.36
CA GLN A 330 -10.81 28.28 -25.54
C GLN A 330 -11.99 27.33 -25.52
N ARG A 331 -12.44 26.88 -26.69
CA ARG A 331 -13.47 25.84 -26.79
C ARG A 331 -12.89 24.52 -26.38
N ILE A 332 -13.66 23.78 -25.57
CA ILE A 332 -13.37 22.39 -25.20
C ILE A 332 -13.52 21.49 -26.42
N ARG A 333 -12.59 20.55 -26.58
CA ARG A 333 -12.66 19.49 -27.60
C ARG A 333 -13.28 18.25 -26.99
N PHE A 334 -14.17 17.60 -27.72
CA PHE A 334 -14.87 16.39 -27.31
C PHE A 334 -14.25 15.11 -27.88
N ASP A 335 -12.97 15.12 -28.15
CA ASP A 335 -12.17 14.02 -28.72
C ASP A 335 -11.28 13.31 -27.69
N GLY A 336 -11.37 13.68 -26.42
CA GLY A 336 -10.54 13.13 -25.35
C GLY A 336 -9.26 13.92 -25.08
N THR A 337 -9.11 15.12 -25.65
CA THR A 337 -8.00 16.05 -25.30
C THR A 337 -8.06 16.36 -23.79
N PRO A 338 -6.95 16.19 -23.04
CA PRO A 338 -6.91 16.49 -21.61
C PRO A 338 -6.78 17.99 -21.35
N TYR A 339 -7.44 18.47 -20.31
CA TYR A 339 -7.37 19.84 -19.80
C TYR A 339 -6.93 19.81 -18.34
N PRO A 340 -5.86 20.55 -17.96
CA PRO A 340 -5.46 20.67 -16.58
C PRO A 340 -6.51 21.42 -15.77
N MET A 341 -6.81 20.90 -14.58
CA MET A 341 -7.70 21.55 -13.62
C MET A 341 -6.88 22.50 -12.73
N ARG A 342 -7.47 23.62 -12.37
CA ARG A 342 -6.87 24.60 -11.46
C ARG A 342 -6.92 24.07 -10.02
N ARG A 343 -5.76 24.00 -9.36
CA ARG A 343 -5.66 23.62 -7.95
C ARG A 343 -5.96 24.80 -7.03
N VAL A 344 -6.80 24.56 -6.01
CA VAL A 344 -7.11 25.52 -4.96
C VAL A 344 -7.11 24.77 -3.62
N GLY A 345 -6.00 24.82 -2.91
CA GLY A 345 -5.82 24.05 -1.68
C GLY A 345 -5.87 22.54 -1.93
N ASP A 346 -6.76 21.84 -1.23
CA ASP A 346 -7.04 20.41 -1.39
C ASP A 346 -8.17 20.11 -2.41
N SER A 347 -8.57 21.10 -3.19
CA SER A 347 -9.57 20.97 -4.24
C SER A 347 -8.97 21.26 -5.61
N ALA A 348 -9.64 20.86 -6.67
CA ALA A 348 -9.34 21.25 -8.03
C ALA A 348 -10.64 21.58 -8.77
N ASP A 349 -10.62 22.61 -9.59
CA ASP A 349 -11.78 23.04 -10.35
C ASP A 349 -11.42 23.36 -11.81
N LEU A 350 -12.39 23.14 -12.68
CA LEU A 350 -12.41 23.64 -14.04
C LEU A 350 -13.69 24.45 -14.23
N PRO A 351 -13.61 25.81 -14.25
CA PRO A 351 -14.75 26.64 -14.61
C PRO A 351 -15.03 26.48 -16.10
N LEU A 352 -16.29 26.35 -16.44
CA LEU A 352 -16.77 26.15 -17.80
C LEU A 352 -17.93 27.07 -18.12
N SER A 353 -18.15 27.37 -19.40
CA SER A 353 -19.39 27.97 -19.87
C SER A 353 -19.88 27.26 -21.12
N ALA A 354 -21.18 27.11 -21.24
CA ALA A 354 -21.83 26.47 -22.38
C ALA A 354 -22.83 27.40 -23.07
N ALA A 355 -22.93 27.29 -24.39
CA ALA A 355 -23.84 28.07 -25.21
C ALA A 355 -24.29 27.27 -26.44
N TYR A 356 -25.46 27.59 -26.98
CA TYR A 356 -25.82 27.18 -28.34
C TYR A 356 -24.99 27.96 -29.35
N ILE A 357 -24.66 27.30 -30.47
CA ILE A 357 -23.98 27.92 -31.61
C ILE A 357 -24.75 27.58 -32.89
N ARG A 358 -24.91 28.56 -33.77
CA ARG A 358 -25.41 28.32 -35.11
C ARG A 358 -24.31 27.74 -36.02
N ILE A 359 -24.59 26.59 -36.64
CA ILE A 359 -23.66 25.91 -37.56
C ILE A 359 -24.22 25.79 -38.97
N GLY A 360 -25.55 25.84 -39.11
CA GLY A 360 -26.22 25.68 -40.41
C GLY A 360 -26.46 26.99 -41.17
N ALA A 361 -26.62 26.86 -42.49
CA ALA A 361 -27.09 27.93 -43.35
C ALA A 361 -28.53 28.35 -43.00
N GLU A 362 -29.01 29.47 -43.50
CA GLU A 362 -30.34 30.01 -43.13
C GLU A 362 -31.48 29.03 -43.39
N GLY A 363 -31.47 28.34 -44.52
CA GLY A 363 -32.51 27.36 -44.91
C GLY A 363 -32.45 26.01 -44.13
N GLU A 364 -31.39 25.80 -43.37
CA GLU A 364 -31.21 24.57 -42.54
C GLU A 364 -31.67 24.75 -41.10
N LEU A 365 -32.05 25.96 -40.71
CA LEU A 365 -32.42 26.27 -39.32
C LEU A 365 -33.82 25.76 -38.99
N LYS A 366 -33.94 24.92 -37.97
CA LYS A 366 -35.20 24.45 -37.45
C LYS A 366 -35.24 24.60 -35.95
N ALA A 367 -36.31 25.22 -35.45
CA ALA A 367 -36.61 25.23 -34.01
C ALA A 367 -36.98 23.84 -33.51
N GLY A 368 -36.61 23.54 -32.28
CA GLY A 368 -36.89 22.24 -31.67
C GLY A 368 -36.15 22.05 -30.35
N VAL A 369 -36.26 20.86 -29.82
CA VAL A 369 -35.50 20.48 -28.61
C VAL A 369 -34.00 20.41 -28.95
N ALA A 370 -33.19 21.04 -28.10
CA ALA A 370 -31.75 21.12 -28.29
C ALA A 370 -31.04 20.60 -27.03
N ASP A 371 -30.88 19.28 -26.98
CA ASP A 371 -30.17 18.59 -25.91
C ASP A 371 -29.04 17.71 -26.40
N ARG A 372 -28.01 17.54 -25.59
CA ARG A 372 -26.88 16.67 -25.84
C ARG A 372 -26.18 16.31 -24.53
N ALA A 373 -25.47 15.19 -24.50
CA ALA A 373 -24.62 14.80 -23.39
C ALA A 373 -23.17 14.56 -23.87
N ALA A 374 -22.23 14.98 -23.05
CA ALA A 374 -20.83 14.62 -23.16
C ALA A 374 -20.42 13.81 -21.90
N GLU A 375 -19.52 12.88 -22.09
CA GLU A 375 -18.87 12.16 -20.99
C GLU A 375 -17.55 12.84 -20.66
N PHE A 376 -17.15 12.79 -19.39
CA PHE A 376 -15.85 13.26 -18.98
C PHE A 376 -15.11 12.24 -18.12
N THR A 377 -13.80 12.23 -18.21
CA THR A 377 -12.91 11.31 -17.49
C THR A 377 -11.81 12.10 -16.82
N PHE A 378 -11.50 11.77 -15.56
CA PHE A 378 -10.36 12.35 -14.85
C PHE A 378 -9.14 11.47 -14.99
N THR A 379 -7.96 12.12 -15.13
CA THR A 379 -6.64 11.49 -15.08
C THR A 379 -5.75 12.24 -14.10
N PHE A 380 -4.76 11.53 -13.56
CA PHE A 380 -3.80 12.03 -12.58
C PHE A 380 -2.40 11.60 -13.01
N PRO A 381 -1.82 12.28 -14.00
CA PRO A 381 -0.50 11.96 -14.50
C PRO A 381 0.63 12.14 -13.49
#